data_7acbe05f490ad93d6450f4a7f908ccdd
#
_entry.id   7acbe05f490ad93d6450f4a7f908ccdd
#
_cell.length_a   1.000
_cell.length_b   1.000
_cell.length_c   1.000
_cell.angle_alpha   90.00
_cell.angle_beta   90.00
_cell.angle_gamma   90.00
#
_symmetry.space_group_name_H-M   'P 1'
#
loop_
_entity.id
_entity.type
_entity.pdbx_description
1 polymer ?
#
loop_
_entity_poly.entity_id
_entity_poly.type
_entity_poly.pdbx_seq_one_letter_code
_entity_poly.pdbx_strand_id
1 'polypeptide(L)'
;DSGKSSLLDAISFCLFDTSSRAYKAVNVLNNKKNDFYCKATLEVEGVDYFIERFGKRHKNGHVKVNVDFYSYDDAGEKISFNGDQRRTTQVNIRKLIGTYEDFVMTALSLQSNSTVFIDKTQKERKELLAQFMGIGIFDQLYTLASDEIHDVQALLKSFRDNNYDKDLASIKESLSTFRKDSKELTSSKKEMVESKKEADKKIITLTKKLRKVDDTLESLDDLEERRISLNNNLN
;
A
#
# COMPACT_ATOMS: atom_id res chain seq x y z
N ASP A 1 14.91 -20.70 -53.88
CA ASP A 1 14.51 -20.61 -52.46
C ASP A 1 13.53 -21.71 -52.11
N SER A 2 14.05 -22.78 -51.54
CA SER A 2 13.38 -24.05 -51.37
C SER A 2 12.49 -24.14 -50.09
N GLY A 3 11.93 -23.03 -49.61
CA GLY A 3 11.04 -23.08 -48.44
C GLY A 3 11.69 -23.26 -47.05
N LYS A 4 13.01 -23.29 -46.97
CA LYS A 4 13.80 -23.46 -45.73
C LYS A 4 13.38 -22.47 -44.64
N SER A 5 13.33 -21.18 -44.98
CA SER A 5 12.90 -20.13 -44.01
C SER A 5 11.43 -20.27 -43.60
N SER A 6 10.59 -20.78 -44.50
CA SER A 6 9.18 -21.02 -44.19
C SER A 6 8.99 -22.16 -43.20
N LEU A 7 9.85 -23.15 -43.21
CA LEU A 7 9.83 -24.23 -42.22
C LEU A 7 10.22 -23.70 -40.84
N LEU A 8 11.28 -22.90 -40.77
CA LEU A 8 11.74 -22.28 -39.53
C LEU A 8 10.70 -21.27 -38.96
N ASP A 9 10.04 -20.52 -39.84
CA ASP A 9 8.93 -19.64 -39.45
C ASP A 9 7.72 -20.43 -38.94
N ALA A 10 7.41 -21.58 -39.53
CA ALA A 10 6.32 -22.46 -39.08
C ALA A 10 6.62 -23.01 -37.68
N ILE A 11 7.85 -23.45 -37.41
CA ILE A 11 8.28 -23.92 -36.09
C ILE A 11 8.13 -22.76 -35.08
N SER A 12 8.71 -21.59 -35.40
CA SER A 12 8.64 -20.43 -34.52
C SER A 12 7.21 -20.01 -34.21
N PHE A 13 6.35 -20.00 -35.24
CA PHE A 13 4.95 -19.65 -35.06
C PHE A 13 4.20 -20.70 -34.24
N CYS A 14 4.45 -21.99 -34.44
CA CYS A 14 3.85 -23.05 -33.68
C CYS A 14 4.18 -22.95 -32.19
N LEU A 15 5.43 -22.70 -31.84
CA LEU A 15 5.91 -22.60 -30.47
C LEU A 15 5.56 -21.27 -29.81
N PHE A 16 5.82 -20.16 -30.48
CA PHE A 16 5.84 -18.83 -29.85
C PHE A 16 4.72 -17.89 -30.32
N ASP A 17 3.87 -18.32 -31.26
CA ASP A 17 2.83 -17.47 -31.85
C ASP A 17 3.37 -16.24 -32.62
N THR A 18 4.62 -16.32 -33.02
CA THR A 18 5.33 -15.28 -33.77
C THR A 18 6.36 -15.92 -34.69
N SER A 19 6.75 -15.21 -35.74
CA SER A 19 7.86 -15.61 -36.60
C SER A 19 8.67 -14.41 -37.04
N SER A 20 9.84 -14.62 -37.62
CA SER A 20 10.73 -13.56 -38.07
C SER A 20 10.08 -12.63 -39.10
N ARG A 21 9.14 -13.12 -39.88
CA ARG A 21 8.48 -12.41 -40.99
C ARG A 21 7.04 -12.05 -40.73
N ALA A 22 6.40 -12.63 -39.72
CA ALA A 22 4.96 -12.51 -39.50
C ALA A 22 4.60 -12.35 -38.01
N TYR A 23 4.32 -11.12 -37.61
CA TYR A 23 3.81 -10.82 -36.27
C TYR A 23 2.29 -10.98 -36.15
N LYS A 24 1.58 -11.05 -37.29
CA LYS A 24 0.12 -11.18 -37.31
C LYS A 24 -0.27 -12.51 -37.97
N ALA A 25 -1.22 -13.21 -37.41
CA ALA A 25 -1.72 -14.48 -37.93
C ALA A 25 -2.22 -14.40 -39.39
N VAL A 26 -2.71 -13.23 -39.80
CA VAL A 26 -3.10 -12.97 -41.20
C VAL A 26 -1.92 -13.15 -42.18
N ASN A 27 -0.72 -12.79 -41.75
CA ASN A 27 0.48 -12.87 -42.59
C ASN A 27 1.09 -14.29 -42.62
N VAL A 28 0.70 -15.14 -41.67
CA VAL A 28 1.11 -16.56 -41.64
C VAL A 28 0.24 -17.39 -42.61
N LEU A 29 -1.03 -16.99 -42.73
CA LEU A 29 -1.98 -17.72 -43.56
C LEU A 29 -1.64 -17.55 -45.06
N ASN A 30 -1.62 -18.67 -45.77
CA ASN A 30 -1.48 -18.65 -47.21
C ASN A 30 -2.63 -17.86 -47.86
N ASN A 31 -2.30 -16.97 -48.80
CA ASN A 31 -3.27 -16.09 -49.47
C ASN A 31 -4.37 -16.85 -50.22
N LYS A 32 -4.12 -18.09 -50.63
CA LYS A 32 -5.05 -18.97 -51.33
C LYS A 32 -5.88 -19.90 -50.44
N LYS A 33 -5.62 -19.85 -49.11
CA LYS A 33 -6.29 -20.71 -48.14
C LYS A 33 -7.02 -19.89 -47.09
N ASN A 34 -8.06 -20.47 -46.51
CA ASN A 34 -8.86 -19.85 -45.47
C ASN A 34 -8.50 -20.33 -44.05
N ASP A 35 -7.67 -21.33 -43.95
CA ASP A 35 -7.26 -21.93 -42.71
C ASP A 35 -5.80 -22.40 -42.77
N PHE A 36 -5.24 -22.62 -41.62
CA PHE A 36 -3.95 -23.30 -41.43
C PHE A 36 -3.97 -24.16 -40.16
N TYR A 37 -3.14 -25.16 -40.17
CA TYR A 37 -2.89 -26.03 -39.03
C TYR A 37 -1.39 -26.25 -38.91
N CYS A 38 -0.87 -26.21 -37.68
CA CYS A 38 0.48 -26.62 -37.36
C CYS A 38 0.50 -27.37 -36.02
N LYS A 39 1.37 -28.36 -35.93
CA LYS A 39 1.59 -29.18 -34.75
C LYS A 39 3.09 -29.30 -34.51
N ALA A 40 3.51 -29.12 -33.29
CA ALA A 40 4.85 -29.42 -32.82
C ALA A 40 4.77 -30.44 -31.68
N THR A 41 5.70 -31.37 -31.68
CA THR A 41 5.92 -32.30 -30.57
C THR A 41 7.29 -32.01 -30.00
N LEU A 42 7.36 -31.87 -28.67
CA LEU A 42 8.57 -31.56 -27.93
C LEU A 42 8.73 -32.59 -26.84
N GLU A 43 9.91 -33.15 -26.72
CA GLU A 43 10.29 -33.99 -25.58
C GLU A 43 11.06 -33.12 -24.59
N VAL A 44 10.56 -33.01 -23.37
CA VAL A 44 11.21 -32.27 -22.27
C VAL A 44 11.22 -33.18 -21.06
N GLU A 45 12.41 -33.49 -20.55
CA GLU A 45 12.61 -34.37 -19.38
C GLU A 45 11.95 -35.75 -19.53
N GLY A 46 11.91 -36.26 -20.76
CA GLY A 46 11.32 -37.57 -21.08
C GLY A 46 9.79 -37.57 -21.21
N VAL A 47 9.16 -36.40 -21.20
CA VAL A 47 7.72 -36.21 -21.41
C VAL A 47 7.47 -35.54 -22.74
N ASP A 48 6.57 -36.14 -23.54
CA ASP A 48 6.13 -35.60 -24.82
C ASP A 48 5.05 -34.52 -24.62
N TYR A 49 5.33 -33.30 -25.06
CA TYR A 49 4.39 -32.20 -25.10
C TYR A 49 3.96 -31.87 -26.52
N PHE A 50 2.67 -31.65 -26.70
CA PHE A 50 2.06 -31.34 -27.98
C PHE A 50 1.50 -29.93 -28.01
N ILE A 51 1.90 -29.16 -29.01
CA ILE A 51 1.39 -27.83 -29.25
C ILE A 51 0.75 -27.81 -30.63
N GLU A 52 -0.54 -27.53 -30.67
CA GLU A 52 -1.31 -27.46 -31.91
C GLU A 52 -1.88 -26.04 -32.09
N ARG A 53 -1.77 -25.49 -33.29
CA ARG A 53 -2.41 -24.24 -33.62
C ARG A 53 -3.26 -24.39 -34.87
N PHE A 54 -4.46 -23.89 -34.76
CA PHE A 54 -5.41 -23.84 -35.84
C PHE A 54 -5.86 -22.41 -36.05
N GLY A 55 -5.66 -21.86 -37.25
CA GLY A 55 -6.10 -20.54 -37.64
C GLY A 55 -7.15 -20.59 -38.74
N LYS A 56 -8.20 -19.78 -38.59
CA LYS A 56 -9.29 -19.67 -39.59
C LYS A 56 -9.57 -18.20 -39.90
N ARG A 57 -9.65 -17.87 -41.21
CA ARG A 57 -10.03 -16.55 -41.67
C ARG A 57 -11.53 -16.39 -41.57
N HIS A 58 -11.98 -15.32 -40.94
CA HIS A 58 -13.36 -14.91 -40.88
C HIS A 58 -13.74 -14.02 -42.09
N LYS A 59 -15.03 -13.85 -42.34
CA LYS A 59 -15.59 -13.02 -43.46
C LYS A 59 -15.10 -11.57 -43.43
N ASN A 60 -14.76 -11.06 -42.25
CA ASN A 60 -14.21 -9.71 -42.04
C ASN A 60 -12.69 -9.59 -42.27
N GLY A 61 -12.05 -10.66 -42.78
CA GLY A 61 -10.62 -10.67 -43.06
C GLY A 61 -9.72 -10.99 -41.84
N HIS A 62 -10.24 -10.98 -40.63
CA HIS A 62 -9.46 -11.36 -39.44
C HIS A 62 -9.24 -12.88 -39.37
N VAL A 63 -8.06 -13.26 -38.88
CA VAL A 63 -7.72 -14.66 -38.62
C VAL A 63 -7.78 -14.91 -37.12
N LYS A 64 -8.72 -15.81 -36.71
CA LYS A 64 -8.76 -16.32 -35.34
C LYS A 64 -7.85 -17.54 -35.24
N VAL A 65 -6.96 -17.51 -34.25
CA VAL A 65 -6.05 -18.64 -33.96
C VAL A 65 -6.46 -19.24 -32.62
N ASN A 66 -6.65 -20.54 -32.62
CA ASN A 66 -6.80 -21.35 -31.43
C ASN A 66 -5.48 -22.09 -31.17
N VAL A 67 -5.18 -22.33 -29.91
CA VAL A 67 -4.00 -23.11 -29.48
C VAL A 67 -4.47 -24.18 -28.54
N ASP A 68 -3.88 -25.36 -28.67
CA ASP A 68 -4.06 -26.50 -27.78
C ASP A 68 -2.69 -26.99 -27.32
N PHE A 69 -2.49 -27.01 -26.01
CA PHE A 69 -1.22 -27.41 -25.39
C PHE A 69 -1.50 -28.49 -24.38
N TYR A 70 -0.90 -29.67 -24.62
CA TYR A 70 -1.19 -30.86 -23.82
C TYR A 70 -0.04 -31.84 -23.83
N SER A 71 -0.07 -32.80 -22.91
CA SER A 71 0.72 -34.03 -22.90
C SER A 71 -0.21 -35.25 -22.72
N TYR A 72 0.37 -36.43 -22.71
CA TYR A 72 -0.31 -37.64 -22.26
C TYR A 72 0.38 -38.17 -21.01
N ASP A 73 -0.41 -38.71 -20.09
CA ASP A 73 0.11 -39.45 -18.94
C ASP A 73 0.48 -40.89 -19.29
N ASP A 74 1.00 -41.61 -18.31
CA ASP A 74 1.38 -43.04 -18.47
C ASP A 74 0.17 -43.94 -18.79
N ALA A 75 -1.05 -43.50 -18.48
CA ALA A 75 -2.30 -44.21 -18.81
C ALA A 75 -2.80 -43.86 -20.22
N GLY A 76 -2.16 -42.90 -20.91
CA GLY A 76 -2.56 -42.40 -22.22
C GLY A 76 -3.70 -41.39 -22.19
N GLU A 77 -4.02 -40.82 -21.01
CA GLU A 77 -5.01 -39.76 -20.88
C GLU A 77 -4.40 -38.38 -21.20
N LYS A 78 -5.18 -37.56 -21.87
CA LYS A 78 -4.74 -36.21 -22.27
C LYS A 78 -4.77 -35.23 -21.09
N ILE A 79 -3.60 -34.73 -20.70
CA ILE A 79 -3.44 -33.69 -19.72
C ILE A 79 -3.36 -32.36 -20.46
N SER A 80 -4.32 -31.46 -20.22
CA SER A 80 -4.37 -30.13 -20.84
C SER A 80 -3.66 -29.07 -19.98
N PHE A 81 -2.79 -28.28 -20.62
CA PHE A 81 -2.11 -27.11 -20.04
C PHE A 81 -2.66 -25.79 -20.59
N ASN A 82 -3.83 -25.82 -21.19
CA ASN A 82 -4.48 -24.65 -21.71
C ASN A 82 -4.90 -23.70 -20.57
N GLY A 83 -4.74 -22.41 -20.80
CA GLY A 83 -5.37 -21.37 -19.98
C GLY A 83 -6.73 -20.99 -20.56
N ASP A 84 -7.46 -20.11 -19.87
CA ASP A 84 -8.78 -19.62 -20.29
C ASP A 84 -8.75 -18.89 -21.64
N GLN A 85 -7.59 -18.34 -22.00
CA GLN A 85 -7.40 -17.62 -23.25
C GLN A 85 -6.10 -18.05 -23.94
N ARG A 86 -6.01 -17.84 -25.25
CA ARG A 86 -4.80 -18.07 -26.05
C ARG A 86 -3.54 -17.44 -25.41
N ARG A 87 -3.69 -16.25 -24.83
CA ARG A 87 -2.58 -15.55 -24.20
C ARG A 87 -2.07 -16.28 -22.95
N THR A 88 -2.96 -16.81 -22.13
CA THR A 88 -2.60 -17.56 -20.91
C THR A 88 -1.99 -18.92 -21.28
N THR A 89 -2.51 -19.61 -22.29
CA THR A 89 -1.87 -20.81 -22.84
C THR A 89 -0.46 -20.51 -23.34
N GLN A 90 -0.25 -19.37 -24.03
CA GLN A 90 1.09 -18.99 -24.49
C GLN A 90 2.07 -18.73 -23.32
N VAL A 91 1.59 -18.20 -22.19
CA VAL A 91 2.41 -18.07 -20.98
C VAL A 91 2.84 -19.43 -20.45
N ASN A 92 1.93 -20.43 -20.45
CA ASN A 92 2.27 -21.79 -20.02
C ASN A 92 3.30 -22.45 -20.96
N ILE A 93 3.17 -22.26 -22.25
CA ILE A 93 4.16 -22.73 -23.24
C ILE A 93 5.52 -22.08 -22.98
N ARG A 94 5.56 -20.75 -22.75
CA ARG A 94 6.82 -20.05 -22.47
C ARG A 94 7.50 -20.48 -21.18
N LYS A 95 6.75 -20.89 -20.19
CA LYS A 95 7.33 -21.46 -18.95
C LYS A 95 8.10 -22.73 -19.20
N LEU A 96 7.69 -23.52 -20.20
CA LEU A 96 8.33 -24.78 -20.54
C LEU A 96 9.54 -24.58 -21.47
N ILE A 97 9.42 -23.76 -22.51
CA ILE A 97 10.40 -23.66 -23.61
C ILE A 97 11.15 -22.34 -23.67
N GLY A 98 10.88 -21.39 -22.77
CA GLY A 98 11.48 -20.06 -22.79
C GLY A 98 10.78 -19.09 -23.76
N THR A 99 11.44 -17.99 -24.07
CA THR A 99 10.91 -16.95 -24.95
C THR A 99 11.34 -17.16 -26.42
N TYR A 100 10.63 -16.49 -27.33
CA TYR A 100 11.03 -16.49 -28.76
C TYR A 100 12.45 -15.92 -28.95
N GLU A 101 12.84 -14.92 -28.18
CA GLU A 101 14.16 -14.31 -28.23
C GLU A 101 15.24 -15.32 -27.82
N ASP A 102 15.01 -16.08 -26.75
CA ASP A 102 15.92 -17.14 -26.31
C ASP A 102 16.10 -18.18 -27.41
N PHE A 103 14.99 -18.61 -28.03
CA PHE A 103 14.99 -19.60 -29.09
C PHE A 103 15.77 -19.12 -30.34
N VAL A 104 15.56 -17.87 -30.77
CA VAL A 104 16.28 -17.27 -31.92
C VAL A 104 17.75 -17.13 -31.62
N MET A 105 18.12 -16.88 -30.37
CA MET A 105 19.52 -16.69 -30.01
C MET A 105 20.28 -17.99 -29.78
N THR A 106 19.59 -19.06 -29.42
CA THR A 106 20.24 -20.33 -29.07
C THR A 106 20.07 -21.42 -30.13
N ALA A 107 18.84 -21.61 -30.58
CA ALA A 107 18.47 -22.75 -31.42
C ALA A 107 18.26 -22.37 -32.88
N LEU A 108 17.96 -21.13 -33.17
CA LEU A 108 17.58 -20.67 -34.50
C LEU A 108 18.51 -19.57 -35.05
N SER A 109 19.42 -19.90 -35.95
CA SER A 109 20.19 -18.92 -36.68
C SER A 109 19.45 -18.48 -37.93
N LEU A 110 18.92 -17.26 -37.91
CA LEU A 110 18.25 -16.63 -39.04
C LEU A 110 19.25 -15.87 -39.88
N GLN A 111 19.07 -15.85 -41.20
CA GLN A 111 19.98 -15.20 -42.16
C GLN A 111 20.18 -13.69 -41.88
N SER A 112 19.17 -13.02 -41.32
CA SER A 112 19.21 -11.58 -40.97
C SER A 112 19.49 -11.30 -39.49
N ASN A 113 19.55 -12.30 -38.63
CA ASN A 113 19.63 -12.13 -37.18
C ASN A 113 20.87 -12.78 -36.54
N SER A 114 21.86 -13.18 -37.32
CA SER A 114 23.09 -13.76 -36.78
C SER A 114 23.92 -12.78 -35.93
N THR A 115 23.63 -11.50 -36.01
CA THR A 115 24.29 -10.43 -35.23
C THR A 115 23.48 -9.86 -34.11
N VAL A 116 22.26 -10.41 -33.81
CA VAL A 116 21.34 -9.83 -32.83
C VAL A 116 21.99 -9.64 -31.46
N PHE A 117 22.82 -10.56 -31.00
CA PHE A 117 23.53 -10.41 -29.74
C PHE A 117 24.61 -9.30 -29.82
N ILE A 118 25.28 -9.16 -30.93
CA ILE A 118 26.33 -8.17 -31.11
C ILE A 118 25.76 -6.76 -31.24
N ASP A 119 24.62 -6.63 -31.91
CA ASP A 119 23.92 -5.38 -32.15
C ASP A 119 23.19 -4.83 -30.91
N LYS A 120 22.97 -5.68 -29.91
CA LYS A 120 22.34 -5.27 -28.64
C LYS A 120 23.28 -4.36 -27.84
N THR A 121 22.66 -3.45 -27.08
CA THR A 121 23.39 -2.60 -26.13
C THR A 121 24.03 -3.46 -25.00
N GLN A 122 25.02 -2.90 -24.33
CA GLN A 122 25.69 -3.60 -23.22
C GLN A 122 24.72 -4.02 -22.12
N LYS A 123 23.70 -3.20 -21.86
CA LYS A 123 22.66 -3.50 -20.86
C LYS A 123 21.83 -4.72 -21.30
N GLU A 124 21.31 -4.72 -22.51
CA GLU A 124 20.51 -5.83 -23.04
C GLU A 124 21.31 -7.13 -23.14
N ARG A 125 22.60 -7.07 -23.47
CA ARG A 125 23.48 -8.26 -23.46
C ARG A 125 23.65 -8.84 -22.05
N LYS A 126 23.79 -7.97 -21.02
CA LYS A 126 23.87 -8.41 -19.63
C LYS A 126 22.54 -9.04 -19.15
N GLU A 127 21.41 -8.43 -19.50
CA GLU A 127 20.08 -8.94 -19.16
C GLU A 127 19.87 -10.33 -19.77
N LEU A 128 20.23 -10.51 -21.02
CA LEU A 128 20.17 -11.82 -21.69
C LEU A 128 21.05 -12.87 -21.04
N LEU A 129 22.30 -12.54 -20.75
CA LEU A 129 23.20 -13.46 -20.05
C LEU A 129 22.67 -13.81 -18.66
N ALA A 130 22.13 -12.83 -17.92
CA ALA A 130 21.50 -13.05 -16.63
C ALA A 130 20.30 -14.00 -16.72
N GLN A 131 19.49 -13.87 -17.77
CA GLN A 131 18.37 -14.75 -18.05
C GLN A 131 18.85 -16.19 -18.33
N PHE A 132 19.86 -16.36 -19.19
CA PHE A 132 20.46 -17.64 -19.46
C PHE A 132 21.05 -18.34 -18.24
N MET A 133 21.70 -17.56 -17.38
CA MET A 133 22.31 -18.08 -16.16
C MET A 133 21.30 -18.31 -15.04
N GLY A 134 20.02 -17.94 -15.24
CA GLY A 134 18.98 -18.03 -14.21
C GLY A 134 19.19 -17.12 -13.01
N ILE A 135 20.06 -16.10 -13.15
CA ILE A 135 20.42 -15.18 -12.03
C ILE A 135 19.45 -14.03 -11.86
N GLY A 136 18.44 -13.91 -12.71
CA GLY A 136 17.39 -12.86 -12.59
C GLY A 136 16.60 -12.95 -11.27
N ILE A 137 16.64 -14.08 -10.58
CA ILE A 137 16.07 -14.22 -9.23
C ILE A 137 16.72 -13.26 -8.22
N PHE A 138 18.02 -12.97 -8.38
CA PHE A 138 18.73 -12.05 -7.49
C PHE A 138 18.26 -10.60 -7.66
N ASP A 139 17.91 -10.19 -8.88
CA ASP A 139 17.33 -8.88 -9.13
C ASP A 139 15.94 -8.75 -8.50
N GLN A 140 15.14 -9.82 -8.54
CA GLN A 140 13.83 -9.85 -7.88
C GLN A 140 13.98 -9.78 -6.36
N LEU A 141 14.90 -10.54 -5.78
CA LEU A 141 15.20 -10.50 -4.35
C LEU A 141 15.75 -9.13 -3.92
N TYR A 142 16.61 -8.52 -4.74
CA TYR A 142 17.10 -7.17 -4.47
C TYR A 142 15.98 -6.13 -4.48
N THR A 143 15.08 -6.21 -5.45
CA THR A 143 13.94 -5.29 -5.53
C THR A 143 13.04 -5.45 -4.31
N LEU A 144 12.69 -6.68 -3.93
CA LEU A 144 11.87 -6.97 -2.76
C LEU A 144 12.52 -6.45 -1.47
N ALA A 145 13.80 -6.75 -1.26
CA ALA A 145 14.54 -6.27 -0.10
C ALA A 145 14.67 -4.74 -0.08
N SER A 146 14.84 -4.11 -1.25
CA SER A 146 14.91 -2.66 -1.37
C SER A 146 13.60 -1.98 -1.01
N ASP A 147 12.48 -2.54 -1.43
CA ASP A 147 11.15 -2.02 -1.11
C ASP A 147 10.86 -2.14 0.39
N GLU A 148 11.18 -3.29 1.00
CA GLU A 148 11.04 -3.48 2.46
C GLU A 148 11.92 -2.52 3.26
N ILE A 149 13.18 -2.29 2.83
CA ILE A 149 14.10 -1.36 3.49
C ILE A 149 13.61 0.09 3.38
N HIS A 150 12.99 0.46 2.25
CA HIS A 150 12.49 1.82 2.04
C HIS A 150 11.45 2.21 3.08
N ASP A 151 10.51 1.33 3.39
CA ASP A 151 9.47 1.57 4.39
C ASP A 151 10.06 1.73 5.80
N VAL A 152 11.01 0.86 6.16
CA VAL A 152 11.72 0.94 7.45
C VAL A 152 12.57 2.21 7.55
N GLN A 153 13.24 2.61 6.47
CA GLN A 153 14.02 3.85 6.45
C GLN A 153 13.14 5.09 6.59
N ALA A 154 11.97 5.12 5.94
CA ALA A 154 10.99 6.21 6.08
C ALA A 154 10.51 6.33 7.54
N LEU A 155 10.24 5.21 8.19
CA LEU A 155 9.85 5.14 9.59
C LEU A 155 10.97 5.62 10.51
N LEU A 156 12.20 5.15 10.32
CA LEU A 156 13.38 5.60 11.06
C LEU A 156 13.65 7.10 10.89
N LYS A 157 13.46 7.62 9.68
CA LYS A 157 13.60 9.05 9.42
C LYS A 157 12.56 9.84 10.20
N SER A 158 11.29 9.42 10.20
CA SER A 158 10.24 10.08 10.97
C SER A 158 10.53 10.08 12.48
N PHE A 159 11.08 8.99 13.02
CA PHE A 159 11.50 8.94 14.43
C PHE A 159 12.71 9.83 14.75
N ARG A 160 13.66 9.99 13.81
CA ARG A 160 14.84 10.87 14.00
C ARG A 160 14.48 12.35 13.87
N ASP A 161 13.55 12.69 12.96
CA ASP A 161 13.11 14.07 12.74
C ASP A 161 12.23 14.55 13.90
N ASN A 162 11.50 13.67 14.58
CA ASN A 162 10.79 13.93 15.82
C ASN A 162 11.78 13.91 16.99
N ASN A 163 12.14 15.08 17.49
CA ASN A 163 13.09 15.22 18.60
C ASN A 163 12.38 14.99 19.95
N TYR A 164 11.94 13.75 20.16
CA TYR A 164 11.18 13.33 21.36
C TYR A 164 11.87 13.66 22.68
N ASP A 165 13.20 13.71 22.71
CA ASP A 165 13.98 14.09 23.91
C ASP A 165 13.77 15.55 24.27
N LYS A 166 13.69 16.45 23.29
CA LYS A 166 13.37 17.87 23.53
C LYS A 166 11.94 18.06 24.00
N ASP A 167 11.00 17.36 23.35
CA ASP A 167 9.60 17.41 23.74
C ASP A 167 9.40 16.90 25.17
N LEU A 168 10.08 15.83 25.51
CA LEU A 168 10.03 15.24 26.84
C LEU A 168 10.67 16.16 27.89
N ALA A 169 11.75 16.88 27.55
CA ALA A 169 12.36 17.88 28.43
C ALA A 169 11.41 19.08 28.65
N SER A 170 10.81 19.61 27.59
CA SER A 170 9.87 20.73 27.69
C SER A 170 8.59 20.39 28.47
N ILE A 171 8.06 19.18 28.28
CA ILE A 171 6.92 18.69 29.06
C ILE A 171 7.26 18.52 30.53
N LYS A 172 8.45 17.99 30.86
CA LYS A 172 8.92 17.88 32.25
C LYS A 172 9.06 19.25 32.92
N GLU A 173 9.58 20.23 32.21
CA GLU A 173 9.72 21.61 32.71
C GLU A 173 8.34 22.23 32.97
N SER A 174 7.42 22.14 31.98
CA SER A 174 6.04 22.61 32.14
C SER A 174 5.33 21.94 33.32
N LEU A 175 5.51 20.65 33.49
CA LEU A 175 4.93 19.89 34.59
C LEU A 175 5.48 20.32 35.95
N SER A 176 6.77 20.72 36.03
CA SER A 176 7.38 21.24 37.24
C SER A 176 6.83 22.64 37.60
N THR A 177 6.64 23.52 36.62
CA THR A 177 6.03 24.83 36.82
C THR A 177 4.58 24.71 37.26
N PHE A 178 3.77 23.93 36.59
CA PHE A 178 2.37 23.69 36.99
C PHE A 178 2.24 23.12 38.39
N ARG A 179 3.18 22.26 38.81
CA ARG A 179 3.20 21.74 40.19
C ARG A 179 3.50 22.83 41.24
N LYS A 180 4.39 23.77 40.91
CA LYS A 180 4.68 24.92 41.80
C LYS A 180 3.45 25.85 41.89
N ASP A 181 2.91 26.23 40.75
CA ASP A 181 1.72 27.10 40.69
C ASP A 181 0.50 26.47 41.42
N SER A 182 0.31 25.17 41.28
CA SER A 182 -0.74 24.45 41.99
C SER A 182 -0.53 24.47 43.53
N LYS A 183 0.71 24.37 43.99
CA LYS A 183 1.00 24.49 45.43
C LYS A 183 0.76 25.90 45.94
N GLU A 184 1.21 26.92 45.21
CA GLU A 184 1.00 28.34 45.56
C GLU A 184 -0.49 28.68 45.59
N LEU A 185 -1.26 28.28 44.57
CA LEU A 185 -2.69 28.46 44.53
C LEU A 185 -3.41 27.76 45.70
N THR A 186 -2.94 26.55 46.05
CA THR A 186 -3.52 25.81 47.18
C THR A 186 -3.25 26.51 48.52
N SER A 187 -2.05 27.09 48.69
CA SER A 187 -1.68 27.89 49.86
C SER A 187 -2.52 29.19 49.93
N SER A 188 -2.60 29.93 48.86
CA SER A 188 -3.37 31.16 48.74
C SER A 188 -4.88 30.90 49.00
N LYS A 189 -5.40 29.76 48.46
CA LYS A 189 -6.77 29.36 48.75
C LYS A 189 -7.03 29.12 50.25
N LYS A 190 -6.07 28.46 50.93
CA LYS A 190 -6.20 28.26 52.40
C LYS A 190 -6.23 29.59 53.15
N GLU A 191 -5.34 30.51 52.85
CA GLU A 191 -5.26 31.85 53.45
C GLU A 191 -6.55 32.62 53.22
N MET A 192 -7.10 32.60 52.00
CA MET A 192 -8.39 33.24 51.70
C MET A 192 -9.55 32.60 52.45
N VAL A 193 -9.55 31.30 52.60
CA VAL A 193 -10.60 30.60 53.39
C VAL A 193 -10.54 30.98 54.85
N GLU A 194 -9.34 31.11 55.43
CA GLU A 194 -9.19 31.55 56.82
C GLU A 194 -9.60 33.01 57.02
N SER A 195 -9.15 33.88 56.14
CA SER A 195 -9.54 35.28 56.13
C SER A 195 -11.06 35.45 56.00
N LYS A 196 -11.70 34.65 55.13
CA LYS A 196 -13.15 34.62 55.00
C LYS A 196 -13.82 34.22 56.30
N LYS A 197 -13.35 33.15 57.00
CA LYS A 197 -13.88 32.72 58.28
C LYS A 197 -13.76 33.77 59.34
N GLU A 198 -12.66 34.52 59.39
CA GLU A 198 -12.49 35.64 60.31
C GLU A 198 -13.44 36.81 60.03
N ALA A 199 -13.61 37.14 58.74
CA ALA A 199 -14.60 38.14 58.33
C ALA A 199 -16.03 37.73 58.69
N ASP A 200 -16.39 36.49 58.43
CA ASP A 200 -17.71 35.95 58.81
C ASP A 200 -17.95 36.02 60.33
N LYS A 201 -16.91 35.68 61.16
CA LYS A 201 -17.01 35.84 62.61
C LYS A 201 -17.23 37.30 63.04
N LYS A 202 -16.51 38.26 62.37
CA LYS A 202 -16.66 39.70 62.63
C LYS A 202 -18.08 40.17 62.24
N ILE A 203 -18.60 39.70 61.12
CA ILE A 203 -19.97 40.02 60.68
C ILE A 203 -20.99 39.53 61.75
N ILE A 204 -20.86 38.28 62.21
CA ILE A 204 -21.75 37.72 63.21
C ILE A 204 -21.67 38.54 64.51
N THR A 205 -20.50 38.93 64.95
CA THR A 205 -20.35 39.75 66.18
C THR A 205 -20.91 41.15 66.02
N LEU A 206 -20.70 41.79 64.87
CA LEU A 206 -21.27 43.10 64.58
C LEU A 206 -22.81 43.04 64.44
N THR A 207 -23.35 42.00 63.77
CA THR A 207 -24.81 41.80 63.70
C THR A 207 -25.43 41.63 65.08
N LYS A 208 -24.75 40.87 65.96
CA LYS A 208 -25.23 40.74 67.38
C LYS A 208 -25.20 42.06 68.15
N LYS A 209 -24.18 42.91 67.90
CA LYS A 209 -24.10 44.25 68.49
C LYS A 209 -25.18 45.18 67.96
N LEU A 210 -25.44 45.14 66.63
CA LEU A 210 -26.52 45.90 66.00
C LEU A 210 -27.89 45.56 66.60
N ARG A 211 -28.23 44.25 66.73
CA ARG A 211 -29.49 43.83 67.36
C ARG A 211 -29.62 44.36 68.78
N LYS A 212 -28.55 44.39 69.57
CA LYS A 212 -28.58 44.94 70.90
C LYS A 212 -28.81 46.46 70.89
N VAL A 213 -28.35 47.19 69.87
CA VAL A 213 -28.61 48.62 69.71
C VAL A 213 -30.07 48.86 69.32
N ASP A 214 -30.62 48.01 68.39
CA ASP A 214 -32.01 48.09 68.00
C ASP A 214 -32.92 47.83 69.21
N ASP A 215 -32.63 46.79 70.01
CA ASP A 215 -33.38 46.49 71.27
C ASP A 215 -33.30 47.61 72.28
N THR A 216 -32.14 48.36 72.34
CA THR A 216 -32.01 49.54 73.24
C THR A 216 -32.68 50.77 72.67
N LEU A 217 -32.79 50.92 71.37
CA LEU A 217 -33.55 52.03 70.73
C LEU A 217 -35.03 51.85 70.92
N GLU A 218 -35.58 50.58 70.73
CA GLU A 218 -36.97 50.31 71.04
C GLU A 218 -37.31 50.54 72.53
N SER A 219 -36.42 50.21 73.46
CA SER A 219 -36.60 50.55 74.86
C SER A 219 -36.51 52.09 75.16
N LEU A 220 -35.79 52.84 74.39
CA LEU A 220 -35.75 54.32 74.45
C LEU A 220 -37.03 54.92 73.92
N ASP A 221 -37.59 54.46 72.86
CA ASP A 221 -38.90 54.87 72.33
C ASP A 221 -40.02 54.63 73.32
N ASP A 222 -40.05 53.43 73.96
CA ASP A 222 -40.94 53.10 75.04
C ASP A 222 -40.78 54.02 76.23
N LEU A 223 -39.57 54.43 76.58
CA LEU A 223 -39.33 55.38 77.68
C LEU A 223 -39.71 56.83 77.26
N GLU A 224 -39.59 57.22 76.03
CA GLU A 224 -40.09 58.50 75.54
C GLU A 224 -41.60 58.57 75.51
N GLU A 225 -42.30 57.50 75.08
CA GLU A 225 -43.75 57.42 75.15
C GLU A 225 -44.23 57.46 76.60
N ARG A 226 -43.56 56.80 77.52
CA ARG A 226 -43.85 56.80 78.90
C ARG A 226 -43.63 58.20 79.51
N ARG A 227 -42.59 58.93 79.11
CA ARG A 227 -42.30 60.29 79.43
C ARG A 227 -43.43 61.27 78.99
N ILE A 228 -43.88 61.06 77.74
CA ILE A 228 -44.95 61.88 77.14
C ILE A 228 -46.29 61.56 77.91
N SER A 229 -46.60 60.31 78.20
CA SER A 229 -47.78 59.99 78.94
C SER A 229 -47.79 60.52 80.38
N LEU A 230 -46.65 60.52 81.05
CA LEU A 230 -46.49 61.08 82.38
C LEU A 230 -46.58 62.64 82.35
N ASN A 231 -46.08 63.30 81.36
CA ASN A 231 -46.20 64.72 81.17
C ASN A 231 -47.65 65.18 80.88
N ASN A 232 -48.39 64.38 80.15
CA ASN A 232 -49.81 64.59 79.82
C ASN A 232 -50.71 64.37 81.01
N ASN A 233 -50.27 63.61 82.02
CA ASN A 233 -51.00 63.37 83.27
C ASN A 233 -50.71 64.45 84.37
N LEU A 234 -49.73 65.34 84.13
CA LEU A 234 -49.33 66.39 85.07
C LEU A 234 -49.89 67.76 84.72
N ASN A 235 -50.62 67.89 83.60
CA ASN A 235 -51.44 69.06 83.23
C ASN A 235 -52.92 68.70 83.36
#